data_109f9d597f68fbe9f9330c7b882dce26
#
_entry.id   109f9d597f68fbe9f9330c7b882dce26
#
_cell.length_a   1.000
_cell.length_b   1.000
_cell.length_c   1.000
_cell.angle_alpha   90.00
_cell.angle_beta   90.00
_cell.angle_gamma   90.00
#
_symmetry.space_group_name_H-M   'P 1'
#
loop_
_entity.id
_entity.type
_entity.pdbx_description
1 polymer ?
#
loop_
_entity_poly.entity_id
_entity_poly.type
_entity_poly.pdbx_seq_one_letter_code
_entity_poly.pdbx_strand_id
1 'polypeptide(L)'
;MFPQLFHIGKFFLPTYGLLVSTGVLVGLWISVRNSSKQGINPDDAWNLGVLVVLCGIIGAKILYIVNDWSYYSAHPGDIFSWSTMQAGGVFSGGLIGASVAAVWYIRKHRMPALATWDAFAPGLALGHAIGRVGCLAAGCCYGKPTNHFWGVTFTNPIANLNSYTPLGVPLEPTQLFEAAVELANFIILMWIFKRKKFDGQVLAAYFILYGIARYFLEFIRDDPGRGEVFGGVMTGTQLISIALVITGGLIWWLKSSARAVPAHAQR
;
A
#
# COMPACT_ATOMS: atom_id res chain seq x y z
N MET A 1 7.83 9.71 -20.01
CA MET A 1 7.75 9.51 -18.58
C MET A 1 8.62 10.52 -17.87
N PHE A 2 8.20 11.01 -16.71
CA PHE A 2 8.83 12.12 -16.00
C PHE A 2 9.19 11.68 -14.59
N PRO A 3 10.29 10.91 -14.38
CA PRO A 3 10.74 10.52 -13.05
C PRO A 3 11.03 11.74 -12.15
N GLN A 4 11.38 12.86 -12.77
CA GLN A 4 11.60 14.14 -12.13
C GLN A 4 10.70 15.19 -12.77
N LEU A 5 9.95 15.95 -11.96
CA LEU A 5 9.05 17.02 -12.44
C LEU A 5 9.83 18.26 -12.84
N PHE A 6 10.79 18.66 -12.00
CA PHE A 6 11.71 19.74 -12.31
C PHE A 6 13.04 19.54 -11.59
N HIS A 7 14.07 20.18 -12.12
CA HIS A 7 15.43 20.11 -11.61
C HIS A 7 16.01 21.54 -11.54
N ILE A 8 16.52 21.93 -10.38
CA ILE A 8 17.15 23.23 -10.13
C ILE A 8 18.49 22.99 -9.42
N GLY A 9 19.59 23.05 -10.17
CA GLY A 9 20.91 22.75 -9.62
C GLY A 9 21.03 21.30 -9.13
N LYS A 10 21.29 21.08 -7.85
CA LYS A 10 21.35 19.75 -7.23
C LYS A 10 20.00 19.28 -6.66
N PHE A 11 18.99 20.15 -6.66
CA PHE A 11 17.67 19.83 -6.17
C PHE A 11 16.78 19.33 -7.31
N PHE A 12 16.09 18.22 -7.10
CA PHE A 12 15.05 17.72 -8.01
C PHE A 12 13.84 17.28 -7.20
N LEU A 13 12.65 17.45 -7.79
CA LEU A 13 11.41 16.95 -7.21
C LEU A 13 11.02 15.66 -7.93
N PRO A 14 11.09 14.49 -7.22
CA PRO A 14 10.68 13.22 -7.81
C PRO A 14 9.15 13.18 -7.97
N THR A 15 8.67 12.87 -9.16
CA THR A 15 7.23 12.72 -9.46
C THR A 15 6.59 11.65 -8.59
N TYR A 16 7.31 10.56 -8.33
CA TYR A 16 6.88 9.51 -7.43
C TYR A 16 6.56 10.03 -6.02
N GLY A 17 7.49 10.78 -5.43
CA GLY A 17 7.32 11.35 -4.08
C GLY A 17 6.10 12.27 -3.99
N LEU A 18 5.89 13.11 -5.01
CA LEU A 18 4.73 14.00 -5.06
C LEU A 18 3.41 13.22 -5.14
N LEU A 19 3.33 12.22 -6.02
CA LEU A 19 2.11 11.43 -6.19
C LEU A 19 1.82 10.55 -4.97
N VAL A 20 2.83 9.95 -4.35
CA VAL A 20 2.67 9.21 -3.10
C VAL A 20 2.18 10.13 -1.98
N SER A 21 2.78 11.30 -1.81
CA SER A 21 2.35 12.29 -0.81
C SER A 21 0.91 12.74 -1.05
N THR A 22 0.55 12.99 -2.30
CA THR A 22 -0.83 13.32 -2.68
C THR A 22 -1.78 12.17 -2.34
N GLY A 23 -1.40 10.93 -2.67
CA GLY A 23 -2.17 9.73 -2.35
C GLY A 23 -2.39 9.56 -0.85
N VAL A 24 -1.35 9.78 -0.04
CA VAL A 24 -1.42 9.75 1.44
C VAL A 24 -2.39 10.82 1.95
N LEU A 25 -2.26 12.07 1.50
CA LEU A 25 -3.12 13.17 1.96
C LEU A 25 -4.58 12.95 1.58
N VAL A 26 -4.85 12.56 0.33
CA VAL A 26 -6.21 12.28 -0.15
C VAL A 26 -6.79 11.06 0.57
N GLY A 27 -6.01 9.99 0.73
CA GLY A 27 -6.42 8.79 1.46
C GLY A 27 -6.74 9.09 2.91
N LEU A 28 -5.91 9.88 3.59
CA LEU A 28 -6.13 10.29 4.97
C LEU A 28 -7.37 11.17 5.10
N TRP A 29 -7.57 12.14 4.20
CA TRP A 29 -8.76 12.97 4.20
C TRP A 29 -10.05 12.13 4.08
N ILE A 30 -10.10 11.15 3.18
CA ILE A 30 -11.22 10.21 3.04
C ILE A 30 -11.42 9.41 4.33
N SER A 31 -10.33 8.89 4.92
CA SER A 31 -10.37 8.09 6.14
C SER A 31 -10.93 8.88 7.33
N VAL A 32 -10.48 10.11 7.54
CA VAL A 32 -10.99 11.01 8.60
C VAL A 32 -12.46 11.32 8.37
N ARG A 33 -12.85 11.65 7.13
CA ARG A 33 -14.26 11.90 6.79
C ARG A 33 -15.16 10.68 7.03
N ASN A 34 -14.67 9.49 6.73
CA ASN A 34 -15.40 8.25 6.99
C ASN A 34 -15.45 7.93 8.48
N SER A 35 -14.38 8.18 9.25
CA SER A 35 -14.32 8.01 10.70
C SER A 35 -15.38 8.86 11.40
N SER A 36 -15.53 10.13 11.02
CA SER A 36 -16.56 11.01 11.55
C SER A 36 -17.97 10.46 11.36
N LYS A 37 -18.25 9.79 10.22
CA LYS A 37 -19.55 9.15 9.95
C LYS A 37 -19.84 7.94 10.82
N GLN A 38 -18.82 7.39 11.46
CA GLN A 38 -18.91 6.26 12.39
C GLN A 38 -18.85 6.68 13.86
N GLY A 39 -18.91 7.99 14.14
CA GLY A 39 -18.81 8.53 15.51
C GLY A 39 -17.40 8.45 16.09
N ILE A 40 -16.38 8.20 15.28
CA ILE A 40 -14.98 8.24 15.69
C ILE A 40 -14.52 9.69 15.63
N ASN A 41 -13.82 10.14 16.68
CA ASN A 41 -13.29 11.50 16.74
C ASN A 41 -12.36 11.76 15.53
N PRO A 42 -12.62 12.83 14.73
CA PRO A 42 -11.79 13.16 13.58
C PRO A 42 -10.31 13.42 13.92
N ASP A 43 -10.05 14.02 15.08
CA ASP A 43 -8.67 14.30 15.53
C ASP A 43 -7.92 13.01 15.85
N ASP A 44 -8.58 12.04 16.48
CA ASP A 44 -7.98 10.72 16.71
C ASP A 44 -7.72 9.98 15.40
N ALA A 45 -8.62 10.07 14.44
CA ALA A 45 -8.44 9.46 13.12
C ALA A 45 -7.30 10.15 12.35
N TRP A 46 -7.20 11.48 12.41
CA TRP A 46 -6.10 12.24 11.81
C TRP A 46 -4.76 11.86 12.44
N ASN A 47 -4.68 11.89 13.76
CA ASN A 47 -3.46 11.55 14.51
C ASN A 47 -3.02 10.11 14.28
N LEU A 48 -3.96 9.17 14.23
CA LEU A 48 -3.70 7.79 13.84
C LEU A 48 -3.05 7.72 12.44
N GLY A 49 -3.62 8.39 11.46
CA GLY A 49 -3.10 8.38 10.10
C GLY A 49 -1.70 8.98 9.99
N VAL A 50 -1.48 10.14 10.63
CA VAL A 50 -0.15 10.79 10.67
C VAL A 50 0.87 9.87 11.35
N LEU A 51 0.53 9.29 12.50
CA LEU A 51 1.42 8.38 13.22
C LEU A 51 1.77 7.15 12.39
N VAL A 52 0.79 6.54 11.72
CA VAL A 52 0.98 5.37 10.85
C VAL A 52 1.94 5.69 9.70
N VAL A 53 1.79 6.85 9.07
CA VAL A 53 2.68 7.30 7.98
C VAL A 53 4.10 7.51 8.50
N LEU A 54 4.28 8.22 9.61
CA LEU A 54 5.60 8.49 10.19
C LEU A 54 6.30 7.19 10.63
N CYS A 55 5.59 6.32 11.36
CA CYS A 55 6.15 5.03 11.79
C CYS A 55 6.40 4.09 10.60
N GLY A 56 5.60 4.20 9.54
CA GLY A 56 5.85 3.50 8.28
C GLY A 56 7.14 3.93 7.62
N ILE A 57 7.39 5.24 7.50
CA ILE A 57 8.64 5.78 6.94
C ILE A 57 9.84 5.34 7.79
N ILE A 58 9.74 5.48 9.11
CA ILE A 58 10.81 5.09 10.05
C ILE A 58 11.07 3.59 9.96
N GLY A 59 10.04 2.76 10.00
CA GLY A 59 10.18 1.30 9.88
C GLY A 59 10.81 0.86 8.57
N ALA A 60 10.43 1.49 7.45
CA ALA A 60 11.02 1.23 6.14
C ALA A 60 12.52 1.55 6.12
N LYS A 61 12.94 2.65 6.77
CA LYS A 61 14.34 3.05 6.89
C LYS A 61 15.13 2.15 7.84
N ILE A 62 14.55 1.79 8.97
CA ILE A 62 15.20 0.86 9.91
C ILE A 62 15.51 -0.46 9.19
N LEU A 63 14.54 -1.05 8.50
CA LEU A 63 14.78 -2.32 7.82
C LEU A 63 15.73 -2.17 6.63
N TYR A 64 15.77 -1.03 5.95
CA TYR A 64 16.76 -0.71 4.92
C TYR A 64 18.18 -0.75 5.48
N ILE A 65 18.41 -0.11 6.62
CA ILE A 65 19.72 -0.08 7.31
C ILE A 65 20.08 -1.49 7.82
N VAL A 66 19.13 -2.21 8.39
CA VAL A 66 19.35 -3.57 8.91
C VAL A 66 19.70 -4.56 7.80
N ASN A 67 19.10 -4.44 6.63
CA ASN A 67 19.42 -5.32 5.49
C ASN A 67 20.85 -5.14 4.99
N ASP A 68 21.41 -3.95 5.15
CA ASP A 68 22.80 -3.65 4.75
C ASP A 68 23.66 -3.31 5.97
N TRP A 69 23.43 -4.04 7.06
CA TRP A 69 24.09 -3.79 8.35
C TRP A 69 25.61 -3.87 8.29
N SER A 70 26.17 -4.73 7.44
CA SER A 70 27.62 -4.84 7.25
C SER A 70 28.24 -3.52 6.79
N TYR A 71 27.57 -2.80 5.89
CA TYR A 71 28.02 -1.48 5.43
C TYR A 71 27.81 -0.42 6.51
N TYR A 72 26.61 -0.30 7.07
CA TYR A 72 26.27 0.77 8.01
C TYR A 72 26.98 0.65 9.37
N SER A 73 27.34 -0.54 9.81
CA SER A 73 28.16 -0.74 11.01
C SER A 73 29.59 -0.25 10.84
N ALA A 74 30.14 -0.35 9.61
CA ALA A 74 31.45 0.19 9.28
C ALA A 74 31.43 1.71 9.00
N HIS A 75 30.29 2.26 8.58
CA HIS A 75 30.10 3.66 8.20
C HIS A 75 28.90 4.29 8.91
N PRO A 76 28.89 4.42 10.26
CA PRO A 76 27.71 4.85 11.01
C PRO A 76 27.26 6.29 10.67
N GLY A 77 28.18 7.15 10.20
CA GLY A 77 27.84 8.50 9.73
C GLY A 77 26.92 8.51 8.50
N ASP A 78 26.97 7.47 7.69
CA ASP A 78 26.17 7.39 6.46
C ASP A 78 24.70 7.10 6.73
N ILE A 79 24.35 6.63 7.94
CA ILE A 79 22.95 6.44 8.37
C ILE A 79 22.13 7.74 8.20
N PHE A 80 22.74 8.88 8.52
CA PHE A 80 22.13 10.21 8.42
C PHE A 80 22.55 10.98 7.16
N SER A 81 23.24 10.34 6.23
CA SER A 81 23.64 10.98 4.99
C SER A 81 22.43 11.33 4.11
N TRP A 82 22.59 12.38 3.29
CA TRP A 82 21.54 12.81 2.37
C TRP A 82 21.17 11.70 1.37
N SER A 83 22.15 10.94 0.91
CA SER A 83 21.94 9.78 0.03
C SER A 83 21.09 8.70 0.68
N THR A 84 21.37 8.33 1.92
CA THR A 84 20.56 7.36 2.68
C THR A 84 19.15 7.91 2.94
N MET A 85 18.99 9.19 3.23
CA MET A 85 17.68 9.79 3.43
C MET A 85 16.83 9.81 2.15
N GLN A 86 17.45 10.05 0.99
CA GLN A 86 16.76 10.01 -0.30
C GLN A 86 16.52 8.58 -0.83
N ALA A 87 17.33 7.62 -0.43
CA ALA A 87 17.14 6.22 -0.83
C ALA A 87 15.73 5.73 -0.46
N GLY A 88 15.16 4.86 -1.26
CA GLY A 88 13.92 4.18 -0.93
C GLY A 88 14.06 3.40 0.40
N GLY A 89 12.94 3.08 1.03
CA GLY A 89 12.92 2.19 2.20
C GLY A 89 12.48 0.77 1.80
N VAL A 90 12.61 -0.17 2.72
CA VAL A 90 12.09 -1.54 2.55
C VAL A 90 10.63 -1.58 2.94
N PHE A 91 9.77 -1.94 2.00
CA PHE A 91 8.30 -1.94 2.17
C PHE A 91 7.82 -2.74 3.40
N SER A 92 8.39 -3.93 3.63
CA SER A 92 8.01 -4.78 4.77
C SER A 92 8.31 -4.13 6.12
N GLY A 93 9.42 -3.39 6.25
CA GLY A 93 9.71 -2.59 7.43
C GLY A 93 8.69 -1.49 7.66
N GLY A 94 8.27 -0.82 6.59
CA GLY A 94 7.21 0.18 6.64
C GLY A 94 5.87 -0.41 7.07
N LEU A 95 5.50 -1.56 6.54
CA LEU A 95 4.27 -2.26 6.90
C LEU A 95 4.26 -2.67 8.38
N ILE A 96 5.36 -3.20 8.89
CA ILE A 96 5.50 -3.56 10.31
C ILE A 96 5.37 -2.33 11.19
N GLY A 97 6.14 -1.27 10.90
CA GLY A 97 6.12 -0.03 11.70
C GLY A 97 4.73 0.62 11.72
N ALA A 98 4.08 0.72 10.56
CA ALA A 98 2.72 1.22 10.42
C ALA A 98 1.69 0.38 11.20
N SER A 99 1.78 -0.95 11.10
CA SER A 99 0.85 -1.88 11.76
C SER A 99 0.99 -1.83 13.28
N VAL A 100 2.22 -1.83 13.79
CA VAL A 100 2.49 -1.71 15.24
C VAL A 100 1.95 -0.39 15.78
N ALA A 101 2.24 0.72 15.10
CA ALA A 101 1.75 2.05 15.47
C ALA A 101 0.23 2.12 15.47
N ALA A 102 -0.43 1.56 14.44
CA ALA A 102 -1.87 1.54 14.33
C ALA A 102 -2.52 0.75 15.47
N VAL A 103 -2.05 -0.47 15.74
CA VAL A 103 -2.58 -1.31 16.81
C VAL A 103 -2.38 -0.65 18.18
N TRP A 104 -1.19 -0.08 18.41
CA TRP A 104 -0.89 0.62 19.66
C TRP A 104 -1.81 1.83 19.86
N TYR A 105 -1.95 2.69 18.84
CA TYR A 105 -2.76 3.91 18.93
C TYR A 105 -4.24 3.60 19.15
N ILE A 106 -4.80 2.67 18.35
CA ILE A 106 -6.20 2.24 18.46
C ILE A 106 -6.50 1.71 19.87
N ARG A 107 -5.60 0.88 20.44
CA ARG A 107 -5.77 0.35 21.79
C ARG A 107 -5.65 1.44 22.86
N LYS A 108 -4.65 2.32 22.75
CA LYS A 108 -4.40 3.41 23.71
C LYS A 108 -5.58 4.38 23.78
N HIS A 109 -6.16 4.73 22.64
CA HIS A 109 -7.29 5.66 22.54
C HIS A 109 -8.65 4.95 22.59
N ARG A 110 -8.68 3.63 22.85
CA ARG A 110 -9.91 2.81 22.93
C ARG A 110 -10.83 2.97 21.72
N MET A 111 -10.25 3.17 20.54
CA MET A 111 -11.01 3.31 19.31
C MET A 111 -11.66 1.96 18.94
N PRO A 112 -12.87 1.95 18.35
CA PRO A 112 -13.51 0.73 17.86
C PRO A 112 -12.72 0.18 16.66
N ALA A 113 -11.87 -0.82 16.88
CA ALA A 113 -10.85 -1.25 15.93
C ALA A 113 -11.41 -1.59 14.53
N LEU A 114 -12.45 -2.44 14.46
CA LEU A 114 -13.02 -2.84 13.16
C LEU A 114 -13.72 -1.68 12.43
N ALA A 115 -14.43 -0.81 13.17
CA ALA A 115 -15.04 0.38 12.60
C ALA A 115 -13.97 1.38 12.10
N THR A 116 -12.86 1.51 12.83
CA THR A 116 -11.73 2.34 12.41
C THR A 116 -11.11 1.80 11.11
N TRP A 117 -10.84 0.51 11.03
CA TRP A 117 -10.30 -0.11 9.81
C TRP A 117 -11.28 0.00 8.63
N ASP A 118 -12.59 -0.15 8.86
CA ASP A 118 -13.61 0.08 7.83
C ASP A 118 -13.58 1.51 7.28
N ALA A 119 -13.33 2.50 8.15
CA ALA A 119 -13.24 3.89 7.74
C ALA A 119 -11.98 4.19 6.90
N PHE A 120 -10.88 3.50 7.21
CA PHE A 120 -9.59 3.69 6.54
C PHE A 120 -9.46 2.91 5.23
N ALA A 121 -10.09 1.75 5.10
CA ALA A 121 -9.93 0.87 3.93
C ALA A 121 -10.19 1.56 2.57
N PRO A 122 -11.26 2.36 2.36
CA PRO A 122 -11.44 3.08 1.10
C PRO A 122 -10.35 4.12 0.83
N GLY A 123 -9.90 4.83 1.87
CA GLY A 123 -8.82 5.81 1.77
C GLY A 123 -7.49 5.16 1.36
N LEU A 124 -7.20 3.97 1.90
CA LEU A 124 -6.02 3.18 1.54
C LEU A 124 -6.06 2.77 0.07
N ALA A 125 -7.20 2.27 -0.43
CA ALA A 125 -7.35 1.89 -1.84
C ALA A 125 -7.12 3.08 -2.78
N LEU A 126 -7.73 4.24 -2.50
CA LEU A 126 -7.54 5.44 -3.32
C LEU A 126 -6.10 5.96 -3.27
N GLY A 127 -5.50 6.03 -2.08
CA GLY A 127 -4.10 6.43 -1.91
C GLY A 127 -3.14 5.50 -2.65
N HIS A 128 -3.42 4.19 -2.62
CA HIS A 128 -2.66 3.19 -3.36
C HIS A 128 -2.80 3.39 -4.88
N ALA A 129 -4.00 3.60 -5.40
CA ALA A 129 -4.23 3.88 -6.82
C ALA A 129 -3.38 5.08 -7.30
N ILE A 130 -3.38 6.20 -6.55
CA ILE A 130 -2.59 7.39 -6.86
C ILE A 130 -1.09 7.06 -6.80
N GLY A 131 -0.64 6.31 -5.80
CA GLY A 131 0.74 5.86 -5.65
C GLY A 131 1.22 5.02 -6.84
N ARG A 132 0.36 4.17 -7.42
CA ARG A 132 0.69 3.37 -8.61
C ARG A 132 0.88 4.20 -9.87
N VAL A 133 0.16 5.30 -10.02
CA VAL A 133 0.47 6.29 -11.06
C VAL A 133 1.86 6.89 -10.83
N GLY A 134 2.26 7.09 -9.57
CA GLY A 134 3.63 7.47 -9.22
C GLY A 134 4.68 6.43 -9.64
N CYS A 135 4.41 5.13 -9.44
CA CYS A 135 5.28 4.06 -9.91
C CYS A 135 5.45 4.08 -11.44
N LEU A 136 4.38 4.35 -12.18
CA LEU A 136 4.45 4.50 -13.63
C LEU A 136 5.35 5.68 -14.03
N ALA A 137 5.19 6.84 -13.37
CA ALA A 137 6.01 8.01 -13.64
C ALA A 137 7.50 7.77 -13.35
N ALA A 138 7.81 7.02 -12.28
CA ALA A 138 9.17 6.63 -11.91
C ALA A 138 9.76 5.54 -12.81
N GLY A 139 8.91 4.73 -13.44
CA GLY A 139 9.31 3.60 -14.25
C GLY A 139 9.58 2.31 -13.45
N CYS A 140 9.19 2.22 -12.17
CA CYS A 140 9.36 1.01 -11.37
C CYS A 140 8.14 0.08 -11.41
N CYS A 141 8.26 -1.14 -10.89
CA CYS A 141 7.16 -2.10 -10.79
C CYS A 141 6.51 -2.47 -12.13
N TYR A 142 7.29 -2.58 -13.16
CA TYR A 142 6.88 -2.91 -14.53
C TYR A 142 6.52 -4.40 -14.69
N GLY A 143 5.86 -4.70 -15.80
CA GLY A 143 5.50 -6.06 -16.17
C GLY A 143 6.39 -6.64 -17.28
N LYS A 144 6.04 -7.84 -17.72
CA LYS A 144 6.76 -8.59 -18.76
C LYS A 144 6.75 -7.83 -20.09
N PRO A 145 7.74 -8.08 -20.98
CA PRO A 145 7.68 -7.61 -22.36
C PRO A 145 6.38 -8.05 -23.05
N THR A 146 5.78 -7.15 -23.81
CA THR A 146 4.49 -7.40 -24.46
C THR A 146 4.44 -6.84 -25.87
N ASN A 147 3.65 -7.48 -26.73
CA ASN A 147 3.30 -6.99 -28.05
C ASN A 147 1.89 -6.40 -28.12
N HIS A 148 1.21 -6.29 -26.98
CA HIS A 148 -0.14 -5.73 -26.93
C HIS A 148 -0.11 -4.22 -27.15
N PHE A 149 -1.21 -3.66 -27.69
CA PHE A 149 -1.32 -2.23 -28.02
C PHE A 149 -1.27 -1.31 -26.78
N TRP A 150 -1.51 -1.84 -25.58
CA TRP A 150 -1.41 -1.11 -24.31
C TRP A 150 -0.01 -1.11 -23.71
N GLY A 151 0.95 -1.80 -24.35
CA GLY A 151 2.33 -1.85 -23.89
C GLY A 151 2.93 -0.45 -23.73
N VAL A 152 3.61 -0.19 -22.61
CA VAL A 152 4.25 1.08 -22.31
C VAL A 152 5.76 0.95 -22.47
N THR A 153 6.36 1.84 -23.28
CA THR A 153 7.80 1.88 -23.50
C THR A 153 8.45 2.96 -22.63
N PHE A 154 9.39 2.54 -21.81
CA PHE A 154 10.19 3.43 -20.98
C PHE A 154 11.43 3.88 -21.75
N THR A 155 11.68 5.19 -21.78
CA THR A 155 12.81 5.78 -22.55
C THR A 155 13.76 6.59 -21.68
N ASN A 156 13.37 6.92 -20.44
CA ASN A 156 14.21 7.74 -19.57
C ASN A 156 15.26 6.88 -18.86
N PRO A 157 16.58 7.19 -19.00
CA PRO A 157 17.64 6.42 -18.35
C PRO A 157 17.55 6.35 -16.83
N ILE A 158 16.94 7.34 -16.18
CA ILE A 158 16.75 7.37 -14.70
C ILE A 158 15.90 6.18 -14.24
N ALA A 159 14.93 5.74 -15.05
CA ALA A 159 14.12 4.56 -14.74
C ALA A 159 14.97 3.27 -14.67
N ASN A 160 15.91 3.11 -15.61
CA ASN A 160 16.83 1.99 -15.59
C ASN A 160 17.82 2.06 -14.41
N LEU A 161 18.39 3.23 -14.14
CA LEU A 161 19.33 3.43 -13.04
C LEU A 161 18.72 3.12 -11.66
N ASN A 162 17.45 3.51 -11.46
CA ASN A 162 16.80 3.37 -10.16
C ASN A 162 16.05 2.04 -9.97
N SER A 163 15.61 1.41 -11.06
CA SER A 163 14.67 0.27 -10.99
C SER A 163 14.99 -0.85 -11.98
N TYR A 164 16.14 -0.78 -12.64
CA TYR A 164 16.56 -1.74 -13.67
C TYR A 164 15.55 -1.92 -14.81
N THR A 165 14.74 -0.91 -15.06
CA THR A 165 13.67 -0.97 -16.08
C THR A 165 14.25 -1.08 -17.48
N PRO A 166 13.84 -2.09 -18.27
CA PRO A 166 14.24 -2.19 -19.67
C PRO A 166 13.81 -0.97 -20.46
N LEU A 167 14.76 -0.34 -21.18
CA LEU A 167 14.49 0.83 -22.01
C LEU A 167 14.23 0.40 -23.45
N GLY A 168 13.32 1.12 -24.13
CA GLY A 168 13.02 0.88 -25.53
C GLY A 168 12.19 -0.38 -25.83
N VAL A 169 11.79 -1.13 -24.80
CA VAL A 169 10.98 -2.35 -24.92
C VAL A 169 9.56 -2.06 -24.42
N PRO A 170 8.50 -2.43 -25.17
CA PRO A 170 7.13 -2.35 -24.67
C PRO A 170 6.92 -3.35 -23.54
N LEU A 171 6.47 -2.86 -22.38
CA LEU A 171 6.23 -3.65 -21.16
C LEU A 171 4.76 -3.58 -20.76
N GLU A 172 4.25 -4.65 -20.15
CA GLU A 172 2.92 -4.65 -19.53
C GLU A 172 2.84 -3.55 -18.45
N PRO A 173 1.89 -2.61 -18.57
CA PRO A 173 1.77 -1.49 -17.61
C PRO A 173 1.07 -1.93 -16.32
N THR A 174 1.68 -2.83 -15.58
CA THR A 174 1.14 -3.39 -14.32
C THR A 174 0.78 -2.30 -13.33
N GLN A 175 1.48 -1.16 -13.36
CA GLN A 175 1.19 0.00 -12.54
C GLN A 175 -0.20 0.58 -12.84
N LEU A 176 -0.56 0.70 -14.13
CA LEU A 176 -1.88 1.19 -14.55
C LEU A 176 -2.98 0.18 -14.24
N PHE A 177 -2.72 -1.11 -14.46
CA PHE A 177 -3.67 -2.16 -14.11
C PHE A 177 -3.97 -2.18 -12.63
N GLU A 178 -2.94 -2.09 -11.79
CA GLU A 178 -3.12 -2.03 -10.33
C GLU A 178 -3.79 -0.71 -9.90
N ALA A 179 -3.45 0.42 -10.51
CA ALA A 179 -4.13 1.70 -10.24
C ALA A 179 -5.63 1.63 -10.58
N ALA A 180 -5.99 1.04 -11.73
CA ALA A 180 -7.38 0.89 -12.14
C ALA A 180 -8.16 -0.04 -11.19
N VAL A 181 -7.55 -1.17 -10.79
CA VAL A 181 -8.14 -2.10 -9.83
C VAL A 181 -8.34 -1.42 -8.48
N GLU A 182 -7.36 -0.68 -7.98
CA GLU A 182 -7.48 0.01 -6.69
C GLU A 182 -8.49 1.16 -6.73
N LEU A 183 -8.63 1.84 -7.86
CA LEU A 183 -9.71 2.82 -8.05
C LEU A 183 -11.08 2.15 -8.06
N ALA A 184 -11.23 0.99 -8.72
CA ALA A 184 -12.45 0.20 -8.68
C ALA A 184 -12.74 -0.31 -7.25
N ASN A 185 -11.73 -0.80 -6.54
CA ASN A 185 -11.84 -1.19 -5.13
C ASN A 185 -12.32 0.00 -4.29
N PHE A 186 -11.75 1.18 -4.45
CA PHE A 186 -12.22 2.39 -3.74
C PHE A 186 -13.72 2.63 -3.94
N ILE A 187 -14.20 2.58 -5.19
CA ILE A 187 -15.62 2.81 -5.50
C ILE A 187 -16.50 1.75 -4.84
N ILE A 188 -16.12 0.47 -4.95
CA ILE A 188 -16.83 -0.67 -4.34
C ILE A 188 -16.85 -0.53 -2.81
N LEU A 189 -15.70 -0.23 -2.20
CA LEU A 189 -15.58 -0.08 -0.74
C LEU A 189 -16.39 1.10 -0.22
N MET A 190 -16.44 2.22 -0.94
CA MET A 190 -17.29 3.37 -0.59
C MET A 190 -18.78 3.02 -0.70
N TRP A 191 -19.16 2.19 -1.66
CA TRP A 191 -20.53 1.69 -1.77
C TRP A 191 -20.89 0.75 -0.61
N ILE A 192 -19.99 -0.21 -0.27
CA ILE A 192 -20.17 -1.10 0.88
C ILE A 192 -20.21 -0.30 2.18
N PHE A 193 -19.31 0.68 2.35
CA PHE A 193 -19.23 1.53 3.55
C PHE A 193 -20.56 2.23 3.87
N LYS A 194 -21.26 2.72 2.85
CA LYS A 194 -22.59 3.34 3.00
C LYS A 194 -23.70 2.35 3.39
N ARG A 195 -23.50 1.05 3.14
CA ARG A 195 -24.52 -0.01 3.31
C ARG A 195 -24.07 -1.11 4.24
N LYS A 196 -22.91 -0.94 4.90
CA LYS A 196 -22.36 -2.00 5.77
C LYS A 196 -23.34 -2.39 6.86
N LYS A 197 -23.35 -3.69 7.16
CA LYS A 197 -24.26 -4.27 8.15
C LYS A 197 -23.56 -4.60 9.49
N PHE A 198 -22.23 -4.71 9.50
CA PHE A 198 -21.40 -5.01 10.66
C PHE A 198 -20.03 -4.34 10.54
N ASP A 199 -19.36 -4.14 11.68
CA ASP A 199 -18.01 -3.60 11.69
C ASP A 199 -16.99 -4.65 11.27
N GLY A 200 -16.08 -4.25 10.40
CA GLY A 200 -15.11 -5.11 9.71
C GLY A 200 -15.56 -5.55 8.32
N GLN A 201 -16.77 -5.19 7.86
CA GLN A 201 -17.27 -5.60 6.55
C GLN A 201 -16.48 -4.96 5.40
N VAL A 202 -16.14 -3.67 5.52
CA VAL A 202 -15.39 -2.95 4.48
C VAL A 202 -13.95 -3.42 4.44
N LEU A 203 -13.33 -3.62 5.61
CA LEU A 203 -11.99 -4.19 5.73
C LEU A 203 -11.92 -5.59 5.10
N ALA A 204 -12.87 -6.45 5.43
CA ALA A 204 -12.95 -7.81 4.90
C ALA A 204 -13.08 -7.79 3.36
N ALA A 205 -13.95 -6.94 2.83
CA ALA A 205 -14.09 -6.74 1.39
C ALA A 205 -12.79 -6.26 0.74
N TYR A 206 -12.09 -5.30 1.36
CA TYR A 206 -10.80 -4.82 0.86
C TYR A 206 -9.76 -5.94 0.78
N PHE A 207 -9.62 -6.72 1.85
CA PHE A 207 -8.68 -7.84 1.88
C PHE A 207 -8.97 -8.88 0.80
N ILE A 208 -10.24 -9.20 0.56
CA ILE A 208 -10.64 -10.15 -0.47
C ILE A 208 -10.36 -9.58 -1.86
N LEU A 209 -10.85 -8.37 -2.15
CA LEU A 209 -10.74 -7.77 -3.48
C LEU A 209 -9.28 -7.49 -3.85
N TYR A 210 -8.54 -6.88 -2.93
CA TYR A 210 -7.11 -6.61 -3.14
C TYR A 210 -6.30 -7.90 -3.25
N GLY A 211 -6.52 -8.85 -2.35
CA GLY A 211 -5.78 -10.11 -2.35
C GLY A 211 -5.97 -10.89 -3.65
N ILE A 212 -7.21 -10.99 -4.16
CA ILE A 212 -7.50 -11.64 -5.45
C ILE A 212 -6.77 -10.90 -6.58
N ALA A 213 -6.98 -9.61 -6.69
CA ALA A 213 -6.38 -8.82 -7.77
C ALA A 213 -4.86 -8.87 -7.74
N ARG A 214 -4.26 -8.75 -6.56
CA ARG A 214 -2.80 -8.74 -6.38
C ARG A 214 -2.17 -10.09 -6.69
N TYR A 215 -2.87 -11.20 -6.38
CA TYR A 215 -2.45 -12.54 -6.73
C TYR A 215 -2.31 -12.71 -8.25
N PHE A 216 -3.31 -12.26 -9.02
CA PHE A 216 -3.30 -12.37 -10.48
C PHE A 216 -2.34 -11.39 -11.15
N LEU A 217 -2.24 -10.16 -10.66
CA LEU A 217 -1.28 -9.17 -11.18
C LEU A 217 0.17 -9.65 -11.07
N GLU A 218 0.49 -10.49 -10.09
CA GLU A 218 1.85 -11.02 -9.91
C GLU A 218 2.34 -11.86 -11.09
N PHE A 219 1.45 -12.52 -11.83
CA PHE A 219 1.82 -13.34 -12.99
C PHE A 219 2.35 -12.53 -14.17
N ILE A 220 1.98 -11.27 -14.28
CA ILE A 220 2.38 -10.38 -15.38
C ILE A 220 3.51 -9.41 -14.98
N ARG A 221 3.92 -9.40 -13.72
CA ARG A 221 5.05 -8.59 -13.25
C ARG A 221 6.38 -9.26 -13.59
N ASP A 222 7.43 -8.43 -13.78
CA ASP A 222 8.78 -8.89 -14.16
C ASP A 222 9.90 -8.08 -13.49
N ASP A 223 9.57 -7.18 -12.58
CA ASP A 223 10.59 -6.40 -11.85
C ASP A 223 11.39 -7.29 -10.87
N PRO A 224 12.68 -7.01 -10.66
CA PRO A 224 13.56 -7.84 -9.82
C PRO A 224 13.21 -7.74 -8.34
N GLY A 225 13.65 -8.74 -7.56
CA GLY A 225 13.57 -8.71 -6.08
C GLY A 225 12.21 -9.08 -5.50
N ARG A 226 11.34 -9.77 -6.23
CA ARG A 226 9.99 -10.17 -5.78
C ARG A 226 9.95 -11.27 -4.72
N GLY A 227 11.09 -11.92 -4.46
CA GLY A 227 11.22 -13.02 -3.48
C GLY A 227 10.42 -14.26 -3.87
N GLU A 228 11.12 -15.31 -4.23
CA GLU A 228 10.53 -16.62 -4.52
C GLU A 228 10.44 -17.46 -3.25
N VAL A 229 9.33 -18.16 -3.08
CA VAL A 229 9.10 -19.11 -1.98
C VAL A 229 8.75 -20.49 -2.54
N PHE A 230 8.96 -21.51 -1.74
CA PHE A 230 8.70 -22.92 -2.12
C PHE A 230 9.41 -23.34 -3.42
N GLY A 231 10.68 -22.95 -3.58
CA GLY A 231 11.46 -23.36 -4.77
C GLY A 231 11.00 -22.71 -6.09
N GLY A 232 10.43 -21.49 -6.04
CA GLY A 232 10.00 -20.75 -7.24
C GLY A 232 8.55 -21.00 -7.65
N VAL A 233 7.80 -21.81 -6.89
CA VAL A 233 6.37 -22.09 -7.22
C VAL A 233 5.50 -20.86 -7.02
N MET A 234 5.81 -20.04 -6.03
CA MET A 234 5.04 -18.83 -5.71
C MET A 234 5.99 -17.69 -5.30
N THR A 235 5.51 -16.45 -5.43
CA THR A 235 6.19 -15.31 -4.83
C THR A 235 5.66 -15.03 -3.42
N GLY A 236 6.49 -14.35 -2.60
CA GLY A 236 6.06 -13.89 -1.27
C GLY A 236 4.80 -13.04 -1.33
N THR A 237 4.63 -12.25 -2.40
CA THR A 237 3.44 -11.42 -2.64
C THR A 237 2.19 -12.28 -2.85
N GLN A 238 2.29 -13.39 -3.59
CA GLN A 238 1.16 -14.32 -3.78
C GLN A 238 0.74 -14.97 -2.47
N LEU A 239 1.72 -15.36 -1.63
CA LEU A 239 1.43 -15.92 -0.31
C LEU A 239 0.69 -14.92 0.59
N ILE A 240 1.16 -13.68 0.64
CA ILE A 240 0.49 -12.60 1.38
C ILE A 240 -0.93 -12.37 0.82
N SER A 241 -1.10 -12.40 -0.50
CA SER A 241 -2.41 -12.24 -1.14
C SER A 241 -3.41 -13.31 -0.72
N ILE A 242 -2.99 -14.58 -0.66
CA ILE A 242 -3.81 -15.68 -0.15
C ILE A 242 -4.16 -15.46 1.31
N ALA A 243 -3.20 -15.08 2.14
CA ALA A 243 -3.43 -14.80 3.57
C ALA A 243 -4.46 -13.67 3.76
N LEU A 244 -4.41 -12.63 2.94
CA LEU A 244 -5.40 -11.54 2.96
C LEU A 244 -6.81 -12.05 2.59
N VAL A 245 -6.94 -12.85 1.54
CA VAL A 245 -8.24 -13.42 1.13
C VAL A 245 -8.83 -14.29 2.24
N ILE A 246 -8.02 -15.17 2.84
CA ILE A 246 -8.44 -16.02 3.95
C ILE A 246 -8.86 -15.17 5.15
N THR A 247 -8.06 -14.18 5.54
CA THR A 247 -8.34 -13.29 6.67
C THR A 247 -9.63 -12.50 6.43
N GLY A 248 -9.81 -11.94 5.23
CA GLY A 248 -11.03 -11.23 4.85
C GLY A 248 -12.26 -12.15 4.90
N GLY A 249 -12.15 -13.36 4.36
CA GLY A 249 -13.20 -14.37 4.42
C GLY A 249 -13.59 -14.76 5.86
N LEU A 250 -12.60 -14.95 6.73
CA LEU A 250 -12.81 -15.25 8.15
C LEU A 250 -13.51 -14.09 8.89
N ILE A 251 -13.05 -12.86 8.71
CA ILE A 251 -13.69 -11.67 9.30
C ILE A 251 -15.16 -11.60 8.85
N TRP A 252 -15.38 -11.76 7.54
CA TRP A 252 -16.74 -11.71 6.97
C TRP A 252 -17.63 -12.80 7.58
N TRP A 253 -17.18 -14.03 7.57
CA TRP A 253 -17.93 -15.18 8.10
C TRP A 253 -18.24 -15.05 9.59
N LEU A 254 -17.23 -14.78 10.44
CA LEU A 254 -17.40 -14.68 11.89
C LEU A 254 -18.32 -13.52 12.30
N LYS A 255 -18.20 -12.36 11.63
CA LYS A 255 -19.00 -11.18 11.98
C LYS A 255 -20.40 -11.18 11.39
N SER A 256 -20.60 -11.79 10.22
CA SER A 256 -21.95 -11.98 9.67
C SER A 256 -22.78 -13.00 10.47
N SER A 257 -22.14 -14.09 10.91
CA SER A 257 -22.79 -15.14 11.70
C SER A 257 -23.18 -14.69 13.12
N ALA A 258 -22.36 -13.84 13.76
CA ALA A 258 -22.68 -13.28 15.09
C ALA A 258 -23.96 -12.44 15.10
N ARG A 259 -24.40 -11.95 13.94
CA ARG A 259 -25.66 -11.18 13.79
C ARG A 259 -26.89 -12.06 13.57
N ALA A 260 -26.69 -13.31 13.17
CA ALA A 260 -27.77 -14.26 12.89
C ALA A 260 -28.34 -14.93 14.16
N VAL A 261 -27.72 -14.73 15.33
CA VAL A 261 -28.26 -15.24 16.60
C VAL A 261 -29.35 -14.27 17.09
N PRO A 262 -30.64 -14.69 17.13
CA PRO A 262 -31.71 -13.82 17.60
C PRO A 262 -31.52 -13.48 19.08
N ALA A 263 -31.88 -12.24 19.46
CA ALA A 263 -31.84 -11.73 20.82
C ALA A 263 -32.74 -12.52 21.86
N HIS A 264 -33.38 -13.60 21.44
CA HIS A 264 -34.22 -14.44 22.26
C HIS A 264 -33.49 -15.57 23.02
N ALA A 265 -32.19 -15.76 22.82
CA ALA A 265 -31.41 -16.79 23.52
C ALA A 265 -30.66 -16.29 24.79
N GLN A 266 -30.94 -15.06 25.23
CA GLN A 266 -30.37 -14.48 26.48
C GLN A 266 -31.45 -14.12 27.49
N ARG A 267 -32.37 -15.04 27.75
CA ARG A 267 -33.25 -14.99 28.94
C ARG A 267 -33.04 -16.22 29.79
#